data_5bc271e923af9bef6c2d12cb7705243a
#
_entry.id   5bc271e923af9bef6c2d12cb7705243a
#
_cell.length_a   1.000
_cell.length_b   1.000
_cell.length_c   1.000
_cell.angle_alpha   90.00
_cell.angle_beta   90.00
_cell.angle_gamma   90.00
#
_symmetry.space_group_name_H-M   'P 1'
#
loop_
_entity.id
_entity.type
_entity.pdbx_description
1 polymer ?
#
loop_
_entity_poly.entity_id
_entity_poly.type
_entity_poly.pdbx_seq_one_letter_code
_entity_poly.pdbx_strand_id
1 'polypeptide(L)'
;MTFKKVKDTRHKEQVAEKVKGKGQRDQGTRINAQDSVHACLISLLFLLVIYLADMKRVYLKKKIANRIANGHPWIFANEVQKVDDGVNAGDIIEVYFGNGKFAGKGYINPKSQIIVRLLTRNKEIEINEQFFIDRIAECWKYRKKTGYIENCRLVFGEADEMPQLIIDKFNDYFVIQTLALGIDLWKPAFVKAINQIFKPKGIYERNDVPVRELEGLSQQKGFLSEPFDTRIIINENGLKFNVDLENGQKTGYFLDQQDNRRAIQNIVKDADVIGAFTYTGTFEIHAAHYGARSVLGIDISENAIEQANQNAKLNGLQNIVRFETANAFDVLKQWSRDRRQCDVVMLDPPAFTKSRETIQKAITGYKEINLRGMKLLRPGGFLVTSSCTSLVSPELFLQIIDMAAKDARRKIRQVVFQTQSSDHPIIRGIENTQYLKFLIVEVQ
;
A
#
# COMPACT_ATOMS: atom_id res chain seq x y z
N MET A 1 -56.74 16.91 2.10
CA MET A 1 -57.36 16.74 0.79
C MET A 1 -56.80 15.46 0.19
N THR A 2 -57.43 14.40 0.42
CA THR A 2 -58.44 13.63 -0.34
C THR A 2 -57.80 12.68 -1.37
N PHE A 3 -57.71 11.43 -0.97
CA PHE A 3 -58.14 10.18 -1.62
C PHE A 3 -57.91 9.96 -3.11
N LYS A 4 -57.27 8.83 -3.50
CA LYS A 4 -57.99 7.71 -4.12
C LYS A 4 -57.14 6.42 -4.13
N LYS A 5 -57.61 5.44 -3.38
CA LYS A 5 -57.41 4.00 -3.60
C LYS A 5 -58.27 3.59 -4.79
N VAL A 6 -57.78 2.70 -5.66
CA VAL A 6 -58.63 1.76 -6.42
C VAL A 6 -57.96 0.39 -6.40
N LYS A 7 -58.74 -0.58 -5.95
CA LYS A 7 -58.60 -2.03 -6.01
C LYS A 7 -58.55 -2.50 -7.46
N ASP A 8 -57.84 -3.58 -7.77
CA ASP A 8 -58.58 -4.73 -8.30
C ASP A 8 -57.79 -6.04 -8.08
N THR A 9 -58.39 -6.87 -7.28
CA THR A 9 -58.23 -8.31 -7.12
C THR A 9 -59.20 -8.96 -8.06
N ARG A 10 -58.76 -9.89 -8.95
CA ARG A 10 -59.48 -11.04 -9.52
C ARG A 10 -58.88 -11.46 -10.85
N HIS A 11 -58.08 -12.49 -10.85
CA HIS A 11 -58.01 -13.50 -11.93
C HIS A 11 -57.12 -14.67 -11.47
N LYS A 12 -57.61 -15.35 -10.45
CA LYS A 12 -57.31 -16.77 -10.18
C LYS A 12 -58.65 -17.45 -10.07
N GLU A 13 -58.79 -18.59 -10.71
CA GLU A 13 -59.92 -19.45 -10.85
C GLU A 13 -60.71 -19.28 -12.18
N GLN A 14 -60.26 -20.09 -13.14
CA GLN A 14 -61.11 -20.76 -14.16
C GLN A 14 -60.18 -21.30 -15.27
N VAL A 15 -59.63 -22.48 -15.12
CA VAL A 15 -59.44 -23.49 -16.17
C VAL A 15 -59.08 -24.82 -15.46
N ALA A 16 -60.02 -25.40 -14.85
CA ALA A 16 -60.03 -26.82 -14.51
C ALA A 16 -61.42 -27.32 -14.79
N GLU A 17 -61.69 -27.81 -16.01
CA GLU A 17 -62.64 -28.80 -16.36
C GLU A 17 -62.86 -28.82 -17.88
N LYS A 18 -62.40 -29.86 -18.50
CA LYS A 18 -62.79 -30.58 -19.72
C LYS A 18 -61.57 -30.96 -20.55
N VAL A 19 -61.09 -32.14 -20.39
CA VAL A 19 -60.97 -33.12 -21.46
C VAL A 19 -60.85 -34.51 -20.82
N LYS A 20 -61.92 -35.22 -20.64
CA LYS A 20 -61.93 -36.68 -20.63
C LYS A 20 -62.15 -37.13 -22.09
N GLY A 21 -61.25 -37.99 -22.55
CA GLY A 21 -61.62 -38.87 -23.68
C GLY A 21 -60.60 -38.84 -24.82
N LYS A 22 -59.69 -39.77 -24.83
CA LYS A 22 -59.43 -40.79 -25.87
C LYS A 22 -58.03 -41.27 -25.74
N GLY A 23 -57.83 -42.50 -25.41
CA GLY A 23 -56.55 -43.17 -25.37
C GLY A 23 -55.97 -43.27 -26.77
N GLN A 24 -54.71 -42.82 -26.82
CA GLN A 24 -53.77 -43.26 -27.83
C GLN A 24 -52.51 -43.69 -27.07
N ARG A 25 -52.07 -44.92 -27.30
CA ARG A 25 -50.85 -45.49 -26.80
C ARG A 25 -49.71 -44.70 -27.41
N ASP A 26 -49.08 -43.83 -26.61
CA ASP A 26 -47.83 -43.23 -26.97
C ASP A 26 -46.71 -44.24 -26.66
N GLN A 27 -46.00 -44.62 -27.71
CA GLN A 27 -44.80 -45.42 -27.61
C GLN A 27 -43.75 -44.57 -26.87
N GLY A 28 -43.54 -44.89 -25.59
CA GLY A 28 -42.47 -44.33 -24.84
C GLY A 28 -41.13 -44.60 -25.53
N THR A 29 -40.52 -43.56 -26.07
CA THR A 29 -39.10 -43.56 -26.50
C THR A 29 -38.29 -43.86 -25.26
N ARG A 30 -37.87 -45.13 -25.12
CA ARG A 30 -36.80 -45.51 -24.16
C ARG A 30 -35.56 -44.78 -24.57
N ILE A 31 -35.23 -43.67 -23.95
CA ILE A 31 -33.91 -43.07 -24.01
C ILE A 31 -32.95 -44.12 -23.47
N ASN A 32 -32.13 -44.65 -24.36
CA ASN A 32 -31.18 -45.71 -24.07
C ASN A 32 -30.22 -45.19 -22.99
N ALA A 33 -30.02 -45.90 -21.89
CA ALA A 33 -29.09 -45.50 -20.83
C ALA A 33 -27.68 -45.30 -21.35
N GLN A 34 -27.32 -45.91 -22.50
CA GLN A 34 -26.09 -45.67 -23.23
C GLN A 34 -26.00 -44.26 -23.86
N ASP A 35 -27.11 -43.68 -24.32
CA ASP A 35 -27.12 -42.33 -24.91
C ASP A 35 -26.95 -41.24 -23.82
N SER A 36 -27.48 -41.47 -22.64
CA SER A 36 -27.27 -40.54 -21.52
C SER A 36 -25.86 -40.61 -20.95
N VAL A 37 -25.21 -41.78 -20.96
CA VAL A 37 -23.81 -41.94 -20.57
C VAL A 37 -22.87 -41.28 -21.60
N HIS A 38 -23.16 -41.42 -22.90
CA HIS A 38 -22.40 -40.76 -23.97
C HIS A 38 -22.56 -39.23 -23.93
N ALA A 39 -23.75 -38.71 -23.69
CA ALA A 39 -23.98 -37.27 -23.51
C ALA A 39 -23.27 -36.72 -22.29
N CYS A 40 -23.25 -37.47 -21.18
CA CYS A 40 -22.49 -37.10 -19.98
C CYS A 40 -20.97 -37.15 -20.18
N LEU A 41 -20.47 -38.18 -20.91
CA LEU A 41 -19.05 -38.29 -21.29
C LEU A 41 -18.61 -37.17 -22.27
N ILE A 42 -19.46 -36.83 -23.24
CA ILE A 42 -19.20 -35.71 -24.16
C ILE A 42 -19.24 -34.39 -23.43
N SER A 43 -20.13 -34.16 -22.48
CA SER A 43 -20.18 -32.97 -21.63
C SER A 43 -18.94 -32.90 -20.70
N LEU A 44 -18.52 -34.05 -20.14
CA LEU A 44 -17.27 -34.13 -19.35
C LEU A 44 -16.03 -33.91 -20.21
N LEU A 45 -15.99 -34.47 -21.45
CA LEU A 45 -14.90 -34.18 -22.38
C LEU A 45 -14.90 -32.72 -22.87
N PHE A 46 -16.07 -32.12 -23.08
CA PHE A 46 -16.19 -30.71 -23.42
C PHE A 46 -15.76 -29.81 -22.25
N LEU A 47 -16.13 -30.15 -21.02
CA LEU A 47 -15.64 -29.49 -19.80
C LEU A 47 -14.13 -29.72 -19.63
N LEU A 48 -13.62 -30.91 -19.92
CA LEU A 48 -12.18 -31.22 -19.86
C LEU A 48 -11.40 -30.50 -20.98
N VAL A 49 -11.97 -30.35 -22.17
CA VAL A 49 -11.37 -29.58 -23.28
C VAL A 49 -11.42 -28.07 -23.02
N ILE A 50 -12.48 -27.55 -22.35
CA ILE A 50 -12.53 -26.18 -21.88
C ILE A 50 -11.54 -25.98 -20.70
N TYR A 51 -11.33 -26.98 -19.85
CA TYR A 51 -10.36 -26.97 -18.77
C TYR A 51 -8.89 -27.13 -19.25
N LEU A 52 -8.69 -27.69 -20.46
CA LEU A 52 -7.41 -27.77 -21.17
C LEU A 52 -7.22 -26.60 -22.16
N ALA A 53 -7.97 -25.51 -22.04
CA ALA A 53 -7.61 -24.30 -22.76
C ALA A 53 -6.18 -23.93 -22.36
N ASP A 54 -5.24 -24.20 -23.27
CA ASP A 54 -3.80 -24.08 -23.06
C ASP A 54 -3.50 -22.68 -22.56
N MET A 55 -3.04 -22.58 -21.29
CA MET A 55 -2.77 -21.28 -20.65
C MET A 55 -1.80 -20.51 -21.53
N LYS A 56 -2.13 -19.29 -21.91
CA LYS A 56 -1.31 -18.44 -22.77
C LYS A 56 0.07 -18.24 -22.17
N ARG A 57 1.08 -18.12 -23.04
CA ARG A 57 2.48 -18.10 -22.62
C ARG A 57 3.20 -16.85 -23.10
N VAL A 58 4.16 -16.44 -22.29
CA VAL A 58 5.12 -15.40 -22.60
C VAL A 58 6.53 -16.01 -22.54
N TYR A 59 7.32 -15.79 -23.59
CA TYR A 59 8.68 -16.26 -23.67
C TYR A 59 9.66 -15.10 -23.55
N LEU A 60 10.60 -15.23 -22.64
CA LEU A 60 11.62 -14.22 -22.40
C LEU A 60 12.80 -14.40 -23.36
N LYS A 61 13.52 -13.30 -23.61
CA LYS A 61 14.76 -13.33 -24.39
C LYS A 61 15.81 -14.19 -23.69
N LYS A 62 16.74 -14.78 -24.46
CA LYS A 62 17.83 -15.62 -23.91
C LYS A 62 18.76 -14.85 -22.99
N LYS A 63 19.02 -13.56 -23.27
CA LYS A 63 19.84 -12.68 -22.44
C LYS A 63 18.92 -11.67 -21.74
N ILE A 64 18.55 -11.97 -20.50
CA ILE A 64 17.80 -11.08 -19.60
C ILE A 64 18.58 -10.85 -18.32
N ALA A 65 18.21 -9.80 -17.59
CA ALA A 65 18.81 -9.54 -16.29
C ALA A 65 18.51 -10.69 -15.29
N ASN A 66 19.50 -11.08 -14.49
CA ASN A 66 19.36 -12.14 -13.48
C ASN A 66 18.29 -11.83 -12.42
N ARG A 67 17.80 -10.60 -12.33
CA ARG A 67 16.82 -10.18 -11.34
C ARG A 67 15.54 -11.04 -11.35
N ILE A 68 15.04 -11.46 -12.54
CA ILE A 68 13.84 -12.31 -12.64
C ILE A 68 14.14 -13.70 -12.06
N ALA A 69 15.30 -14.27 -12.39
CA ALA A 69 15.74 -15.54 -11.83
C ALA A 69 15.97 -15.45 -10.30
N ASN A 70 16.38 -14.29 -9.81
CA ASN A 70 16.62 -14.00 -8.39
C ASN A 70 15.36 -13.60 -7.61
N GLY A 71 14.16 -13.74 -8.20
CA GLY A 71 12.90 -13.54 -7.48
C GLY A 71 12.12 -12.26 -7.82
N HIS A 72 12.70 -11.32 -8.58
CA HIS A 72 11.99 -10.08 -8.89
C HIS A 72 10.73 -10.35 -9.74
N PRO A 73 9.53 -9.83 -9.34
CA PRO A 73 8.28 -10.21 -10.01
C PRO A 73 8.01 -9.46 -11.33
N TRP A 74 8.74 -8.39 -11.65
CA TRP A 74 8.46 -7.57 -12.82
C TRP A 74 9.20 -8.04 -14.06
N ILE A 75 8.50 -8.08 -15.19
CA ILE A 75 9.04 -8.34 -16.51
C ILE A 75 8.73 -7.12 -17.38
N PHE A 76 9.76 -6.49 -17.91
CA PHE A 76 9.62 -5.35 -18.81
C PHE A 76 9.38 -5.79 -20.25
N ALA A 77 8.71 -4.95 -21.04
CA ALA A 77 8.40 -5.24 -22.43
C ALA A 77 9.64 -5.56 -23.27
N ASN A 78 10.78 -4.90 -23.01
CA ASN A 78 12.05 -5.15 -23.72
C ASN A 78 12.71 -6.49 -23.38
N GLU A 79 12.24 -7.21 -22.36
CA GLU A 79 12.73 -8.55 -21.96
C GLU A 79 11.95 -9.68 -22.61
N VAL A 80 10.79 -9.37 -23.20
CA VAL A 80 9.91 -10.34 -23.86
C VAL A 80 10.40 -10.60 -25.29
N GLN A 81 10.47 -11.89 -25.66
CA GLN A 81 10.77 -12.34 -27.02
C GLN A 81 9.50 -12.60 -27.81
N LYS A 82 8.51 -13.27 -27.18
CA LYS A 82 7.27 -13.68 -27.82
C LYS A 82 6.15 -13.73 -26.79
N VAL A 83 4.95 -13.35 -27.21
CA VAL A 83 3.68 -13.56 -26.51
C VAL A 83 2.81 -14.42 -27.42
N ASP A 84 2.09 -15.37 -26.86
CA ASP A 84 1.13 -16.18 -27.63
C ASP A 84 -0.01 -15.31 -28.16
N ASP A 85 -0.61 -15.72 -29.27
CA ASP A 85 -1.72 -14.99 -29.88
C ASP A 85 -2.97 -15.00 -29.01
N GLY A 86 -3.77 -13.93 -29.10
CA GLY A 86 -5.05 -13.80 -28.40
C GLY A 86 -4.92 -13.55 -26.91
N VAL A 87 -3.78 -13.08 -26.40
CA VAL A 87 -3.61 -12.60 -25.03
C VAL A 87 -4.27 -11.25 -24.86
N ASN A 88 -5.10 -11.10 -23.83
CA ASN A 88 -5.76 -9.85 -23.46
C ASN A 88 -5.10 -9.23 -22.23
N ALA A 89 -5.31 -7.92 -22.05
CA ALA A 89 -4.85 -7.23 -20.86
C ALA A 89 -5.59 -7.75 -19.62
N GLY A 90 -4.83 -8.16 -18.62
CA GLY A 90 -5.34 -8.75 -17.38
C GLY A 90 -5.33 -10.27 -17.33
N ASP A 91 -5.13 -10.95 -18.47
CA ASP A 91 -5.06 -12.41 -18.51
C ASP A 91 -3.98 -12.94 -17.57
N ILE A 92 -4.25 -14.07 -16.93
CA ILE A 92 -3.25 -14.87 -16.23
C ILE A 92 -2.50 -15.71 -17.28
N ILE A 93 -1.17 -15.62 -17.26
CA ILE A 93 -0.29 -16.28 -18.24
C ILE A 93 0.85 -17.03 -17.55
N GLU A 94 1.41 -17.99 -18.24
CA GLU A 94 2.68 -18.64 -17.90
C GLU A 94 3.86 -17.91 -18.55
N VAL A 95 4.95 -17.79 -17.84
CA VAL A 95 6.18 -17.19 -18.33
C VAL A 95 7.29 -18.25 -18.38
N TYR A 96 8.03 -18.25 -19.48
CA TYR A 96 9.16 -19.14 -19.69
C TYR A 96 10.42 -18.36 -20.03
N PHE A 97 11.54 -18.76 -19.44
CA PHE A 97 12.86 -18.26 -19.84
C PHE A 97 13.19 -18.68 -21.27
N GLY A 98 14.09 -17.98 -21.93
CA GLY A 98 14.53 -18.28 -23.29
C GLY A 98 15.21 -19.64 -23.47
N ASN A 99 15.49 -20.38 -22.40
CA ASN A 99 15.95 -21.77 -22.39
C ASN A 99 14.83 -22.80 -22.17
N GLY A 100 13.56 -22.35 -22.15
CA GLY A 100 12.38 -23.19 -21.95
C GLY A 100 12.02 -23.52 -20.50
N LYS A 101 12.81 -23.06 -19.51
CA LYS A 101 12.48 -23.27 -18.10
C LYS A 101 11.32 -22.37 -17.69
N PHE A 102 10.41 -22.89 -16.87
CA PHE A 102 9.32 -22.12 -16.30
C PHE A 102 9.86 -21.01 -15.38
N ALA A 103 9.36 -19.77 -15.54
CA ALA A 103 9.74 -18.61 -14.76
C ALA A 103 8.69 -18.21 -13.71
N GLY A 104 7.40 -18.47 -13.99
CA GLY A 104 6.29 -18.16 -13.08
C GLY A 104 4.96 -17.99 -13.80
N LYS A 105 3.90 -17.78 -13.02
CA LYS A 105 2.58 -17.33 -13.48
C LYS A 105 2.28 -15.94 -12.95
N GLY A 106 1.55 -15.15 -13.71
CA GLY A 106 1.15 -13.82 -13.31
C GLY A 106 0.21 -13.18 -14.31
N TYR A 107 -0.10 -11.92 -14.13
CA TYR A 107 -0.96 -11.19 -15.05
C TYR A 107 -0.14 -10.35 -16.04
N ILE A 108 -0.71 -10.17 -17.22
CA ILE A 108 -0.12 -9.40 -18.32
C ILE A 108 -0.90 -8.12 -18.58
N ASN A 109 -0.20 -7.03 -18.89
CA ASN A 109 -0.77 -5.82 -19.47
C ASN A 109 0.12 -5.34 -20.64
N PRO A 110 -0.27 -5.60 -21.89
CA PRO A 110 0.54 -5.21 -23.07
C PRO A 110 0.75 -3.70 -23.22
N LYS A 111 -0.05 -2.87 -22.54
CA LYS A 111 0.07 -1.40 -22.58
C LYS A 111 1.10 -0.87 -21.55
N SER A 112 1.44 -1.67 -20.55
CA SER A 112 2.36 -1.27 -19.49
C SER A 112 3.82 -1.50 -19.88
N GLN A 113 4.73 -0.64 -19.40
CA GLN A 113 6.17 -0.89 -19.51
C GLN A 113 6.58 -2.16 -18.74
N ILE A 114 5.93 -2.43 -17.59
CA ILE A 114 6.06 -3.69 -16.84
C ILE A 114 4.98 -4.62 -17.35
N ILE A 115 5.26 -5.26 -18.49
CA ILE A 115 4.26 -6.02 -19.24
C ILE A 115 3.70 -7.22 -18.48
N VAL A 116 4.49 -7.87 -17.62
CA VAL A 116 4.03 -8.98 -16.77
C VAL A 116 4.47 -8.75 -15.32
N ARG A 117 3.57 -9.09 -14.40
CA ARG A 117 3.87 -9.15 -12.95
C ARG A 117 3.56 -10.56 -12.44
N LEU A 118 4.59 -11.25 -11.98
CA LEU A 118 4.50 -12.62 -11.49
C LEU A 118 3.85 -12.66 -10.12
N LEU A 119 2.92 -13.60 -9.93
CA LEU A 119 2.21 -13.87 -8.68
C LEU A 119 2.71 -15.15 -8.00
N THR A 120 3.19 -16.12 -8.79
CA THR A 120 3.75 -17.37 -8.26
C THR A 120 4.83 -17.92 -9.17
N ARG A 121 5.77 -18.64 -8.57
CA ARG A 121 6.81 -19.41 -9.29
C ARG A 121 6.57 -20.92 -9.22
N ASN A 122 5.48 -21.33 -8.61
CA ASN A 122 5.05 -22.72 -8.61
C ASN A 122 4.03 -22.93 -9.74
N LYS A 123 4.37 -23.86 -10.66
CA LYS A 123 3.54 -24.16 -11.83
C LYS A 123 2.21 -24.81 -11.46
N GLU A 124 2.19 -25.55 -10.36
CA GLU A 124 1.00 -26.29 -9.92
C GLU A 124 -0.05 -25.39 -9.23
N ILE A 125 0.34 -24.19 -8.82
CA ILE A 125 -0.59 -23.25 -8.19
C ILE A 125 -1.50 -22.63 -9.27
N GLU A 126 -2.80 -22.77 -9.07
CA GLU A 126 -3.81 -22.05 -9.83
C GLU A 126 -4.05 -20.65 -9.24
N ILE A 127 -4.08 -19.63 -10.09
CA ILE A 127 -4.40 -18.27 -9.69
C ILE A 127 -5.90 -18.08 -9.88
N ASN A 128 -6.63 -18.16 -8.79
CA ASN A 128 -8.06 -18.01 -8.69
C ASN A 128 -8.44 -17.20 -7.43
N GLU A 129 -9.70 -17.06 -7.13
CA GLU A 129 -10.17 -16.31 -5.96
C GLU A 129 -9.58 -16.87 -4.64
N GLN A 130 -9.54 -18.19 -4.49
CA GLN A 130 -9.02 -18.84 -3.28
C GLN A 130 -7.53 -18.56 -3.08
N PHE A 131 -6.74 -18.50 -4.17
CA PHE A 131 -5.33 -18.09 -4.10
C PHE A 131 -5.15 -16.74 -3.41
N PHE A 132 -5.97 -15.73 -3.75
CA PHE A 132 -5.86 -14.42 -3.13
C PHE A 132 -6.36 -14.40 -1.68
N ILE A 133 -7.41 -15.18 -1.37
CA ILE A 133 -7.89 -15.32 0.02
C ILE A 133 -6.79 -15.91 0.90
N ASP A 134 -6.16 -17.00 0.45
CA ASP A 134 -5.08 -17.67 1.18
C ASP A 134 -3.86 -16.76 1.36
N ARG A 135 -3.51 -16.01 0.32
CA ARG A 135 -2.39 -15.07 0.33
C ARG A 135 -2.61 -13.94 1.34
N ILE A 136 -3.82 -13.35 1.39
CA ILE A 136 -4.16 -12.32 2.37
C ILE A 136 -4.16 -12.90 3.81
N ALA A 137 -4.62 -14.14 3.98
CA ALA A 137 -4.55 -14.81 5.27
C ALA A 137 -3.10 -15.05 5.74
N GLU A 138 -2.19 -15.41 4.82
CA GLU A 138 -0.75 -15.54 5.12
C GLU A 138 -0.13 -14.17 5.48
N CYS A 139 -0.46 -13.11 4.75
CA CYS A 139 -0.04 -11.74 5.10
C CYS A 139 -0.48 -11.38 6.52
N TRP A 140 -1.74 -11.64 6.86
CA TRP A 140 -2.25 -11.40 8.21
C TRP A 140 -1.53 -12.21 9.29
N LYS A 141 -1.21 -13.47 9.02
CA LYS A 141 -0.42 -14.32 9.93
C LYS A 141 0.96 -13.70 10.18
N TYR A 142 1.62 -13.18 9.16
CA TYR A 142 2.90 -12.47 9.27
C TYR A 142 2.77 -11.22 10.15
N ARG A 143 1.79 -10.34 9.88
CA ARG A 143 1.58 -9.09 10.65
C ARG A 143 1.31 -9.39 12.13
N LYS A 144 0.49 -10.39 12.43
CA LYS A 144 0.28 -10.83 13.81
C LYS A 144 1.58 -11.31 14.47
N LYS A 145 2.39 -12.08 13.76
CA LYS A 145 3.67 -12.60 14.28
C LYS A 145 4.67 -11.47 14.55
N THR A 146 4.62 -10.39 13.80
CA THR A 146 5.50 -9.21 13.97
C THR A 146 4.90 -8.12 14.87
N GLY A 147 3.73 -8.37 15.49
CA GLY A 147 3.15 -7.50 16.50
C GLY A 147 2.15 -6.45 15.99
N TYR A 148 1.83 -6.45 14.69
CA TYR A 148 0.91 -5.49 14.07
C TYR A 148 -0.50 -6.06 14.00
N ILE A 149 -1.36 -5.66 14.93
CA ILE A 149 -2.72 -6.22 15.07
C ILE A 149 -3.80 -5.18 14.75
N GLU A 150 -3.68 -3.97 15.28
CA GLU A 150 -4.72 -2.94 15.15
C GLU A 150 -4.59 -2.17 13.85
N ASN A 151 -3.41 -1.61 13.58
CA ASN A 151 -3.14 -0.78 12.41
C ASN A 151 -1.88 -1.27 11.72
N CYS A 152 -1.98 -1.61 10.43
CA CYS A 152 -0.86 -2.10 9.67
C CYS A 152 -1.11 -2.03 8.16
N ARG A 153 -0.04 -2.03 7.39
CA ARG A 153 -0.07 -2.43 5.99
C ARG A 153 -0.27 -3.94 5.91
N LEU A 154 -1.50 -4.39 5.71
CA LEU A 154 -1.84 -5.81 5.61
C LEU A 154 -1.23 -6.46 4.38
N VAL A 155 -1.21 -5.76 3.24
CA VAL A 155 -0.59 -6.22 1.99
C VAL A 155 0.31 -5.12 1.44
N PHE A 156 1.58 -5.47 1.21
CA PHE A 156 2.61 -4.58 0.68
C PHE A 156 3.15 -5.07 -0.67
N GLY A 157 2.29 -5.11 -1.67
CA GLY A 157 2.63 -5.32 -3.08
C GLY A 157 3.60 -6.47 -3.34
N GLU A 158 4.74 -6.11 -3.90
CA GLU A 158 5.79 -7.02 -4.31
C GLU A 158 6.38 -7.84 -3.14
N ALA A 159 6.40 -7.26 -1.95
CA ALA A 159 6.94 -7.91 -0.77
C ALA A 159 6.04 -9.03 -0.23
N ASP A 160 4.76 -8.97 -0.54
CA ASP A 160 3.77 -10.00 -0.20
C ASP A 160 3.35 -10.85 -1.42
N GLU A 161 4.16 -10.81 -2.49
CA GLU A 161 3.93 -11.54 -3.74
C GLU A 161 2.56 -11.25 -4.39
N MET A 162 2.02 -10.07 -4.13
CA MET A 162 0.83 -9.51 -4.80
C MET A 162 1.17 -8.14 -5.42
N PRO A 163 2.00 -8.12 -6.47
CA PRO A 163 2.51 -6.89 -7.06
C PRO A 163 1.41 -5.86 -7.32
N GLN A 164 1.66 -4.60 -6.91
CA GLN A 164 0.75 -3.47 -7.11
C GLN A 164 -0.57 -3.53 -6.33
N LEU A 165 -0.71 -4.44 -5.35
CA LEU A 165 -1.79 -4.44 -4.37
C LEU A 165 -1.30 -3.84 -3.06
N ILE A 166 -2.05 -2.86 -2.55
CA ILE A 166 -1.88 -2.31 -1.21
C ILE A 166 -3.18 -2.50 -0.45
N ILE A 167 -3.10 -3.04 0.75
CA ILE A 167 -4.22 -3.09 1.68
C ILE A 167 -3.72 -2.60 3.03
N ASP A 168 -4.30 -1.50 3.51
CA ASP A 168 -4.05 -0.98 4.85
C ASP A 168 -5.24 -1.27 5.76
N LYS A 169 -4.93 -1.74 6.95
CA LYS A 169 -5.88 -2.01 8.03
C LYS A 169 -5.76 -0.91 9.09
N PHE A 170 -6.87 -0.27 9.40
CA PHE A 170 -7.02 0.74 10.44
C PHE A 170 -8.13 0.31 11.40
N ASN A 171 -7.79 -0.34 12.52
CA ASN A 171 -8.75 -1.04 13.39
C ASN A 171 -9.60 -2.06 12.59
N ASP A 172 -10.91 -1.81 12.46
CA ASP A 172 -11.85 -2.65 11.70
C ASP A 172 -12.14 -2.08 10.29
N TYR A 173 -11.42 -1.04 9.86
CA TYR A 173 -11.57 -0.42 8.54
C TYR A 173 -10.39 -0.79 7.64
N PHE A 174 -10.67 -0.90 6.34
CA PHE A 174 -9.66 -1.28 5.35
C PHE A 174 -9.63 -0.30 4.19
N VAL A 175 -8.43 0.00 3.72
CA VAL A 175 -8.22 0.80 2.51
C VAL A 175 -7.48 -0.05 1.49
N ILE A 176 -8.04 -0.13 0.28
CA ILE A 176 -7.48 -0.91 -0.83
C ILE A 176 -6.97 0.05 -1.91
N GLN A 177 -5.77 -0.25 -2.43
CA GLN A 177 -5.25 0.33 -3.68
C GLN A 177 -4.85 -0.80 -4.63
N THR A 178 -5.37 -0.76 -5.84
CA THR A 178 -5.02 -1.66 -6.95
C THR A 178 -4.38 -0.82 -8.05
N LEU A 179 -3.05 -0.91 -8.20
CA LEU A 179 -2.26 0.05 -8.98
C LEU A 179 -1.92 -0.46 -10.39
N ALA A 180 -2.33 -1.68 -10.74
CA ALA A 180 -2.14 -2.25 -12.07
C ALA A 180 -3.41 -2.97 -12.54
N LEU A 181 -3.60 -3.04 -13.88
CA LEU A 181 -4.83 -3.55 -14.47
C LEU A 181 -5.13 -5.00 -14.05
N GLY A 182 -4.15 -5.89 -14.12
CA GLY A 182 -4.40 -7.30 -13.77
C GLY A 182 -4.79 -7.51 -12.32
N ILE A 183 -4.22 -6.75 -11.36
CA ILE A 183 -4.62 -6.83 -9.95
C ILE A 183 -5.95 -6.13 -9.69
N ASP A 184 -6.29 -5.10 -10.46
CA ASP A 184 -7.57 -4.38 -10.33
C ASP A 184 -8.77 -5.28 -10.65
N LEU A 185 -8.61 -6.20 -11.61
CA LEU A 185 -9.65 -7.17 -11.96
C LEU A 185 -10.00 -8.15 -10.81
N TRP A 186 -9.07 -8.37 -9.88
CA TRP A 186 -9.25 -9.24 -8.72
C TRP A 186 -9.77 -8.52 -7.48
N LYS A 187 -10.10 -7.24 -7.56
CA LYS A 187 -10.63 -6.44 -6.45
C LYS A 187 -11.81 -7.10 -5.71
N PRO A 188 -12.80 -7.72 -6.38
CA PRO A 188 -13.87 -8.45 -5.69
C PRO A 188 -13.35 -9.58 -4.79
N ALA A 189 -12.30 -10.30 -5.20
CA ALA A 189 -11.70 -11.36 -4.40
C ALA A 189 -11.02 -10.80 -3.13
N PHE A 190 -10.41 -9.62 -3.20
CA PHE A 190 -9.82 -8.96 -2.03
C PHE A 190 -10.89 -8.51 -1.04
N VAL A 191 -11.99 -7.91 -1.52
CA VAL A 191 -13.14 -7.55 -0.69
C VAL A 191 -13.72 -8.78 0.01
N LYS A 192 -13.87 -9.88 -0.72
CA LYS A 192 -14.34 -11.15 -0.17
C LYS A 192 -13.40 -11.70 0.90
N ALA A 193 -12.09 -11.71 0.63
CA ALA A 193 -11.07 -12.15 1.60
C ALA A 193 -11.12 -11.34 2.90
N ILE A 194 -11.20 -10.00 2.78
CA ILE A 194 -11.29 -9.11 3.95
C ILE A 194 -12.55 -9.41 4.75
N ASN A 195 -13.70 -9.57 4.10
CA ASN A 195 -14.96 -9.90 4.77
C ASN A 195 -14.91 -11.25 5.50
N GLN A 196 -14.29 -12.26 4.89
CA GLN A 196 -14.16 -13.60 5.49
C GLN A 196 -13.21 -13.63 6.69
N ILE A 197 -12.07 -12.93 6.60
CA ILE A 197 -11.01 -12.99 7.60
C ILE A 197 -11.29 -12.04 8.77
N PHE A 198 -11.83 -10.84 8.51
CA PHE A 198 -11.87 -9.75 9.50
C PHE A 198 -13.26 -9.28 9.90
N LYS A 199 -14.30 -9.50 9.09
CA LYS A 199 -15.65 -8.93 9.29
C LYS A 199 -15.58 -7.40 9.49
N PRO A 200 -15.08 -6.65 8.52
CA PRO A 200 -14.76 -5.23 8.66
C PRO A 200 -16.02 -4.36 8.91
N LYS A 201 -15.84 -3.21 9.54
CA LYS A 201 -16.86 -2.15 9.62
C LYS A 201 -16.97 -1.36 8.32
N GLY A 202 -15.90 -1.33 7.52
CA GLY A 202 -15.91 -0.65 6.24
C GLY A 202 -14.66 -0.93 5.40
N ILE A 203 -14.85 -0.87 4.09
CA ILE A 203 -13.78 -1.01 3.09
C ILE A 203 -13.88 0.18 2.14
N TYR A 204 -12.78 0.90 1.97
CA TYR A 204 -12.67 2.07 1.11
C TYR A 204 -11.60 1.88 0.03
N GLU A 205 -11.84 2.40 -1.16
CA GLU A 205 -10.90 2.37 -2.27
C GLU A 205 -10.18 3.72 -2.42
N ARG A 206 -8.84 3.71 -2.49
CA ARG A 206 -8.00 4.89 -2.70
C ARG A 206 -7.13 4.72 -3.96
N ASN A 207 -7.77 4.56 -5.08
CA ASN A 207 -7.17 4.45 -6.40
C ASN A 207 -7.06 5.82 -7.13
N ASP A 208 -7.10 6.92 -6.39
CA ASP A 208 -6.94 8.31 -6.82
C ASP A 208 -5.45 8.68 -7.00
N VAL A 209 -4.70 7.84 -7.69
CA VAL A 209 -3.24 7.99 -7.88
C VAL A 209 -2.85 7.91 -9.37
N PRO A 210 -1.96 8.82 -9.84
CA PRO A 210 -1.61 8.94 -11.27
C PRO A 210 -0.95 7.69 -11.88
N VAL A 211 -0.31 6.84 -11.06
CA VAL A 211 0.35 5.63 -11.56
C VAL A 211 -0.61 4.67 -12.28
N ARG A 212 -1.90 4.71 -11.96
CA ARG A 212 -2.94 3.90 -12.62
C ARG A 212 -3.10 4.25 -14.10
N GLU A 213 -2.92 5.50 -14.46
CA GLU A 213 -3.02 5.96 -15.86
C GLU A 213 -1.96 5.31 -16.75
N LEU A 214 -0.77 5.01 -16.19
CA LEU A 214 0.28 4.26 -16.89
C LEU A 214 -0.11 2.81 -17.20
N GLU A 215 -1.10 2.28 -16.49
CA GLU A 215 -1.67 0.96 -16.68
C GLU A 215 -2.96 0.97 -17.53
N GLY A 216 -3.40 2.15 -17.97
CA GLY A 216 -4.65 2.34 -18.72
C GLY A 216 -5.90 2.32 -17.85
N LEU A 217 -5.77 2.58 -16.55
CA LEU A 217 -6.85 2.64 -15.58
C LEU A 217 -7.16 4.09 -15.21
N SER A 218 -8.44 4.41 -15.00
CA SER A 218 -8.85 5.68 -14.44
C SER A 218 -8.53 5.78 -12.95
N GLN A 219 -8.33 7.00 -12.46
CA GLN A 219 -8.30 7.28 -11.04
C GLN A 219 -9.73 7.16 -10.48
N GLN A 220 -9.85 6.55 -9.29
CA GLN A 220 -11.14 6.40 -8.61
C GLN A 220 -10.95 6.25 -7.10
N LYS A 221 -11.94 6.68 -6.33
CA LYS A 221 -12.06 6.41 -4.89
C LYS A 221 -13.52 6.22 -4.51
N GLY A 222 -13.77 5.48 -3.44
CA GLY A 222 -15.14 5.23 -2.99
C GLY A 222 -15.27 4.05 -2.04
N PHE A 223 -16.50 3.80 -1.63
CA PHE A 223 -16.84 2.69 -0.76
C PHE A 223 -16.89 1.37 -1.54
N LEU A 224 -16.25 0.34 -0.99
CA LEU A 224 -16.35 -1.06 -1.44
C LEU A 224 -17.21 -1.90 -0.48
N SER A 225 -17.82 -1.28 0.51
CA SER A 225 -18.82 -1.80 1.44
C SER A 225 -19.97 -0.79 1.55
N GLU A 226 -20.91 -1.01 2.46
CA GLU A 226 -21.86 0.04 2.85
C GLU A 226 -21.12 1.29 3.31
N PRO A 227 -21.65 2.50 3.01
CA PRO A 227 -21.01 3.76 3.41
C PRO A 227 -20.85 3.87 4.93
N PHE A 228 -19.73 4.48 5.35
CA PHE A 228 -19.39 4.73 6.74
C PHE A 228 -18.67 6.09 6.89
N ASP A 229 -18.49 6.56 8.12
CA ASP A 229 -17.69 7.77 8.37
C ASP A 229 -16.20 7.46 8.11
N THR A 230 -15.62 8.11 7.10
CA THR A 230 -14.23 7.93 6.69
C THR A 230 -13.22 8.60 7.64
N ARG A 231 -13.70 9.42 8.58
CA ARG A 231 -12.89 10.01 9.65
C ARG A 231 -12.93 9.12 10.88
N ILE A 232 -11.85 8.42 11.11
CA ILE A 232 -11.73 7.44 12.18
C ILE A 232 -10.63 7.81 13.17
N ILE A 233 -10.66 7.22 14.35
CA ILE A 233 -9.57 7.33 15.33
C ILE A 233 -8.85 5.99 15.39
N ILE A 234 -7.52 6.04 15.28
CA ILE A 234 -6.64 4.88 15.48
C ILE A 234 -5.81 5.04 16.76
N ASN A 235 -5.31 3.91 17.27
CA ASN A 235 -4.33 3.89 18.36
C ASN A 235 -2.96 3.51 17.82
N GLU A 236 -1.91 4.26 18.17
CA GLU A 236 -0.53 3.92 17.88
C GLU A 236 0.36 4.24 19.06
N ASN A 237 1.12 3.27 19.55
CA ASN A 237 2.08 3.44 20.66
C ASN A 237 1.45 4.10 21.92
N GLY A 238 0.17 3.83 22.21
CA GLY A 238 -0.55 4.40 23.35
C GLY A 238 -1.20 5.77 23.10
N LEU A 239 -1.10 6.30 21.91
CA LEU A 239 -1.66 7.58 21.46
C LEU A 239 -2.81 7.38 20.48
N LYS A 240 -3.71 8.36 20.42
CA LYS A 240 -4.85 8.40 19.50
C LYS A 240 -4.60 9.38 18.36
N PHE A 241 -4.94 9.01 17.14
CA PHE A 241 -4.80 9.88 15.96
C PHE A 241 -6.07 9.87 15.11
N ASN A 242 -6.51 11.06 14.70
CA ASN A 242 -7.53 11.19 13.65
C ASN A 242 -6.92 10.81 12.30
N VAL A 243 -7.61 9.97 11.58
CA VAL A 243 -7.23 9.51 10.23
C VAL A 243 -8.41 9.76 9.30
N ASP A 244 -8.17 10.46 8.20
CA ASP A 244 -9.14 10.66 7.12
C ASP A 244 -8.80 9.69 5.99
N LEU A 245 -9.59 8.61 5.88
CA LEU A 245 -9.37 7.56 4.87
C LEU A 245 -9.68 8.06 3.46
N GLU A 246 -10.52 9.08 3.33
CA GLU A 246 -10.93 9.63 2.04
C GLU A 246 -9.97 10.70 1.52
N ASN A 247 -9.52 11.63 2.37
CA ASN A 247 -8.78 12.83 1.94
C ASN A 247 -7.36 12.92 2.51
N GLY A 248 -7.00 12.03 3.44
CA GLY A 248 -5.65 11.98 3.99
C GLY A 248 -4.60 11.56 2.95
N GLN A 249 -3.34 11.92 3.19
CA GLN A 249 -2.25 11.51 2.33
C GLN A 249 -2.09 9.98 2.31
N LYS A 250 -1.62 9.42 1.19
CA LYS A 250 -1.56 7.95 0.95
C LYS A 250 -2.95 7.33 1.14
N THR A 251 -3.07 6.44 2.09
CA THR A 251 -4.31 5.76 2.49
C THR A 251 -4.97 6.38 3.73
N GLY A 252 -4.44 7.53 4.21
CA GLY A 252 -4.92 8.27 5.38
C GLY A 252 -3.86 8.49 6.45
N TYR A 253 -2.86 7.60 6.57
CA TYR A 253 -1.84 7.64 7.61
C TYR A 253 -0.51 7.01 7.17
N PHE A 254 0.60 7.41 7.81
CA PHE A 254 1.94 6.90 7.52
C PHE A 254 2.29 5.73 8.46
N LEU A 255 1.72 4.55 8.17
CA LEU A 255 1.96 3.32 8.94
C LEU A 255 3.43 2.88 8.91
N ASP A 256 4.15 3.19 7.84
CA ASP A 256 5.55 2.84 7.64
C ASP A 256 6.53 3.46 8.66
N GLN A 257 6.08 4.49 9.39
CA GLN A 257 6.88 5.20 10.39
C GLN A 257 6.58 4.79 11.86
N GLN A 258 5.71 3.82 12.12
CA GLN A 258 5.30 3.45 13.49
C GLN A 258 6.48 3.09 14.40
N ASP A 259 7.42 2.26 13.93
CA ASP A 259 8.59 1.85 14.70
C ASP A 259 9.59 3.01 14.85
N ASN A 260 9.69 3.87 13.84
CA ASN A 260 10.56 5.04 13.86
C ASN A 260 10.07 6.08 14.87
N ARG A 261 8.74 6.26 14.99
CA ARG A 261 8.15 7.11 16.04
C ARG A 261 8.41 6.57 17.45
N ARG A 262 8.47 5.25 17.61
CA ARG A 262 8.85 4.62 18.89
C ARG A 262 10.34 4.81 19.20
N ALA A 263 11.20 4.81 18.18
CA ALA A 263 12.65 4.89 18.35
C ALA A 263 13.14 6.21 18.97
N ILE A 264 12.35 7.30 18.92
CA ILE A 264 12.71 8.58 19.53
C ILE A 264 12.58 8.62 21.05
N GLN A 265 11.93 7.63 21.69
CA GLN A 265 11.55 7.64 23.09
C GLN A 265 12.68 8.05 24.06
N ASN A 266 13.88 7.51 23.85
CA ASN A 266 14.99 7.70 24.77
C ASN A 266 15.75 9.02 24.59
N ILE A 267 15.50 9.74 23.48
CA ILE A 267 16.27 10.96 23.14
C ILE A 267 15.49 12.25 23.34
N VAL A 268 14.19 12.17 23.62
CA VAL A 268 13.29 13.34 23.71
C VAL A 268 12.93 13.72 25.15
N LYS A 269 13.28 12.89 26.15
CA LYS A 269 12.94 13.15 27.54
C LYS A 269 13.59 14.45 28.04
N ASP A 270 12.80 15.32 28.65
CA ASP A 270 13.19 16.65 29.16
C ASP A 270 13.81 17.59 28.09
N ALA A 271 13.61 17.28 26.79
CA ALA A 271 14.20 17.98 25.66
C ALA A 271 13.29 19.10 25.12
N ASP A 272 13.90 20.16 24.57
CA ASP A 272 13.27 21.11 23.66
C ASP A 272 13.37 20.57 22.24
N VAL A 273 12.22 20.28 21.61
CA VAL A 273 12.13 19.59 20.33
C VAL A 273 11.61 20.51 19.23
N ILE A 274 12.25 20.49 18.07
CA ILE A 274 11.74 21.13 16.84
C ILE A 274 11.51 20.05 15.80
N GLY A 275 10.27 19.95 15.28
CA GLY A 275 9.90 19.10 14.15
C GLY A 275 9.62 19.93 12.90
N ALA A 276 10.03 19.43 11.73
CA ALA A 276 9.70 20.03 10.44
C ALA A 276 9.19 18.98 9.47
N PHE A 277 8.28 19.38 8.57
CA PHE A 277 7.48 18.51 7.72
C PHE A 277 6.54 17.61 8.56
N THR A 278 5.94 18.24 9.53
CA THR A 278 5.19 17.62 10.63
C THR A 278 3.93 16.87 10.16
N TYR A 279 3.34 17.26 9.04
CA TYR A 279 2.04 16.78 8.57
C TYR A 279 1.00 16.85 9.71
N THR A 280 0.40 15.74 10.12
CA THR A 280 -0.61 15.71 11.21
C THR A 280 -0.01 15.56 12.61
N GLY A 281 1.28 15.87 12.79
CA GLY A 281 1.96 16.03 14.08
C GLY A 281 2.35 14.73 14.77
N THR A 282 2.44 13.63 14.05
CA THR A 282 2.59 12.31 14.66
C THR A 282 3.91 12.13 15.41
N PHE A 283 5.05 12.57 14.87
CA PHE A 283 6.34 12.52 15.57
C PHE A 283 6.39 13.46 16.78
N GLU A 284 5.86 14.66 16.64
CA GLU A 284 5.86 15.69 17.67
C GLU A 284 4.99 15.29 18.87
N ILE A 285 3.83 14.68 18.60
CA ILE A 285 2.93 14.19 19.64
C ILE A 285 3.56 12.99 20.37
N HIS A 286 4.28 12.10 19.66
CA HIS A 286 5.05 11.04 20.30
C HIS A 286 6.19 11.62 21.16
N ALA A 287 6.91 12.65 20.69
CA ALA A 287 7.95 13.32 21.48
C ALA A 287 7.40 13.88 22.80
N ALA A 288 6.25 14.56 22.74
CA ALA A 288 5.59 15.08 23.94
C ALA A 288 5.13 13.95 24.88
N HIS A 289 4.56 12.87 24.34
CA HIS A 289 4.14 11.70 25.11
C HIS A 289 5.32 11.01 25.83
N TYR A 290 6.48 11.00 25.19
CA TYR A 290 7.70 10.42 25.76
C TYR A 290 8.45 11.38 26.70
N GLY A 291 7.85 12.52 27.03
CA GLY A 291 8.34 13.42 28.08
C GLY A 291 9.19 14.58 27.60
N ALA A 292 9.07 15.02 26.36
CA ALA A 292 9.67 16.27 25.92
C ALA A 292 9.14 17.45 26.75
N ARG A 293 10.01 18.40 27.06
CA ARG A 293 9.67 19.62 27.83
C ARG A 293 8.82 20.57 26.99
N SER A 294 9.20 20.76 25.75
CA SER A 294 8.48 21.58 24.78
C SER A 294 8.69 21.03 23.36
N VAL A 295 7.66 21.13 22.54
CA VAL A 295 7.70 20.66 21.15
C VAL A 295 7.11 21.71 20.23
N LEU A 296 7.84 22.07 19.17
CA LEU A 296 7.34 22.90 18.08
C LEU A 296 7.38 22.12 16.78
N GLY A 297 6.24 21.90 16.15
CA GLY A 297 6.12 21.29 14.82
C GLY A 297 5.77 22.35 13.77
N ILE A 298 6.36 22.23 12.57
CA ILE A 298 6.05 23.10 11.42
C ILE A 298 5.73 22.28 10.17
N ASP A 299 4.72 22.73 9.44
CA ASP A 299 4.38 22.24 8.10
C ASP A 299 3.87 23.40 7.23
N ILE A 300 3.98 23.25 5.93
CA ILE A 300 3.49 24.26 4.99
C ILE A 300 1.97 24.22 4.82
N SER A 301 1.34 23.09 5.13
CA SER A 301 -0.09 22.85 4.97
C SER A 301 -0.87 23.29 6.22
N GLU A 302 -1.65 24.35 6.08
CA GLU A 302 -2.54 24.84 7.14
C GLU A 302 -3.53 23.75 7.63
N ASN A 303 -4.11 23.00 6.69
CA ASN A 303 -5.01 21.89 7.01
C ASN A 303 -4.31 20.78 7.81
N ALA A 304 -3.05 20.44 7.48
CA ALA A 304 -2.28 19.47 8.24
C ALA A 304 -1.99 19.98 9.67
N ILE A 305 -1.66 21.26 9.83
CA ILE A 305 -1.45 21.90 11.12
C ILE A 305 -2.73 21.93 11.97
N GLU A 306 -3.88 22.18 11.35
CA GLU A 306 -5.16 22.09 12.06
C GLU A 306 -5.41 20.68 12.60
N GLN A 307 -5.20 19.64 11.77
CA GLN A 307 -5.30 18.25 12.18
C GLN A 307 -4.28 17.88 13.26
N ALA A 308 -3.04 18.38 13.18
CA ALA A 308 -2.01 18.19 14.21
C ALA A 308 -2.44 18.77 15.57
N ASN A 309 -3.02 19.97 15.58
CA ASN A 309 -3.58 20.56 16.79
C ASN A 309 -4.75 19.74 17.36
N GLN A 310 -5.63 19.20 16.50
CA GLN A 310 -6.71 18.31 16.94
C GLN A 310 -6.14 17.01 17.54
N ASN A 311 -5.10 16.43 16.96
CA ASN A 311 -4.43 15.24 17.47
C ASN A 311 -3.72 15.50 18.81
N ALA A 312 -3.07 16.65 18.99
CA ALA A 312 -2.47 17.03 20.26
C ALA A 312 -3.55 17.17 21.36
N LYS A 313 -4.68 17.81 21.05
CA LYS A 313 -5.81 17.95 21.96
C LYS A 313 -6.45 16.60 22.30
N LEU A 314 -6.60 15.70 21.31
CA LEU A 314 -7.15 14.36 21.51
C LEU A 314 -6.35 13.54 22.54
N ASN A 315 -5.05 13.83 22.67
CA ASN A 315 -4.14 13.17 23.60
C ASN A 315 -3.84 14.00 24.87
N GLY A 316 -4.45 15.18 25.05
CA GLY A 316 -4.20 16.06 26.20
C GLY A 316 -2.83 16.72 26.21
N LEU A 317 -2.15 16.80 25.05
CA LEU A 317 -0.76 17.26 24.90
C LEU A 317 -0.64 18.70 24.34
N GLN A 318 -1.76 19.41 24.17
CA GLN A 318 -1.82 20.76 23.57
C GLN A 318 -1.03 21.83 24.34
N ASN A 319 -0.67 21.58 25.60
CA ASN A 319 0.14 22.50 26.40
C ASN A 319 1.65 22.27 26.25
N ILE A 320 2.05 21.14 25.68
CA ILE A 320 3.45 20.75 25.46
C ILE A 320 3.83 20.94 23.98
N VAL A 321 2.89 20.63 23.08
CA VAL A 321 3.10 20.68 21.62
C VAL A 321 2.40 21.89 21.04
N ARG A 322 3.13 22.67 20.25
CA ARG A 322 2.63 23.76 19.42
C ARG A 322 2.93 23.49 17.96
N PHE A 323 1.98 23.82 17.08
CA PHE A 323 2.15 23.67 15.64
C PHE A 323 1.99 25.00 14.93
N GLU A 324 2.82 25.27 13.91
CA GLU A 324 2.81 26.51 13.14
C GLU A 324 2.87 26.21 11.63
N THR A 325 2.06 26.95 10.86
CA THR A 325 2.11 26.87 9.39
C THR A 325 3.31 27.67 8.90
N ALA A 326 4.31 27.00 8.32
CA ALA A 326 5.52 27.63 7.83
C ALA A 326 6.24 26.76 6.76
N ASN A 327 7.00 27.43 5.88
CA ASN A 327 7.91 26.74 4.97
C ASN A 327 9.16 26.31 5.72
N ALA A 328 9.38 25.01 5.86
CA ALA A 328 10.50 24.45 6.61
C ALA A 328 11.87 24.92 6.11
N PHE A 329 12.09 25.06 4.79
CA PHE A 329 13.35 25.53 4.23
C PHE A 329 13.69 26.96 4.66
N ASP A 330 12.71 27.85 4.64
CA ASP A 330 12.89 29.26 4.99
C ASP A 330 13.11 29.42 6.48
N VAL A 331 12.25 28.78 7.29
CA VAL A 331 12.28 28.89 8.73
C VAL A 331 13.52 28.26 9.34
N LEU A 332 13.92 27.06 8.94
CA LEU A 332 15.16 26.43 9.41
C LEU A 332 16.39 27.27 9.05
N LYS A 333 16.40 27.89 7.86
CA LYS A 333 17.46 28.79 7.44
C LYS A 333 17.50 30.04 8.32
N GLN A 334 16.35 30.65 8.59
CA GLN A 334 16.24 31.84 9.45
C GLN A 334 16.68 31.52 10.88
N TRP A 335 16.12 30.48 11.51
CA TRP A 335 16.47 30.08 12.87
C TRP A 335 17.96 29.73 13.02
N SER A 336 18.55 29.11 11.98
CA SER A 336 20.00 28.84 11.93
C SER A 336 20.84 30.13 11.94
N ARG A 337 20.37 31.23 11.32
CA ARG A 337 21.01 32.57 11.34
C ARG A 337 20.84 33.25 12.69
N ASP A 338 19.65 33.12 13.26
CA ASP A 338 19.28 33.70 14.58
C ASP A 338 19.92 32.92 15.73
N ARG A 339 20.67 31.85 15.45
CA ARG A 339 21.33 30.98 16.43
C ARG A 339 20.33 30.39 17.45
N ARG A 340 19.11 30.12 17.02
CA ARG A 340 18.13 29.40 17.85
C ARG A 340 18.70 28.03 18.21
N GLN A 341 18.48 27.58 19.46
CA GLN A 341 19.02 26.33 19.99
C GLN A 341 17.91 25.44 20.53
N CYS A 342 18.02 24.14 20.28
CA CYS A 342 17.15 23.09 20.84
C CYS A 342 17.97 21.83 21.12
N ASP A 343 17.34 20.83 21.73
CA ASP A 343 17.99 19.58 22.10
C ASP A 343 17.77 18.49 21.04
N VAL A 344 16.61 18.52 20.37
CA VAL A 344 16.27 17.55 19.30
C VAL A 344 15.68 18.27 18.10
N VAL A 345 16.15 17.91 16.91
CA VAL A 345 15.54 18.32 15.63
C VAL A 345 15.04 17.07 14.91
N MET A 346 13.78 17.07 14.48
CA MET A 346 13.14 15.99 13.70
C MET A 346 12.78 16.49 12.30
N LEU A 347 13.24 15.79 11.27
CA LEU A 347 13.06 16.13 9.85
C LEU A 347 12.49 14.91 9.11
N ASP A 348 11.21 14.97 8.76
CA ASP A 348 10.53 13.91 7.95
C ASP A 348 10.01 14.48 6.63
N PRO A 349 10.90 14.90 5.72
CA PRO A 349 10.52 15.57 4.48
C PRO A 349 9.83 14.63 3.49
N PRO A 350 8.98 15.17 2.59
CA PRO A 350 8.45 14.41 1.47
C PRO A 350 9.58 13.96 0.53
N ALA A 351 9.25 13.05 -0.39
CA ALA A 351 10.18 12.63 -1.42
C ALA A 351 10.57 13.81 -2.33
N PHE A 352 11.84 14.22 -2.29
CA PHE A 352 12.33 15.37 -3.08
C PHE A 352 12.55 15.06 -4.55
N THR A 353 12.48 13.78 -4.94
CA THR A 353 12.53 13.39 -6.36
C THR A 353 11.72 12.14 -6.63
N LYS A 354 11.17 12.08 -7.86
CA LYS A 354 10.50 10.89 -8.42
C LYS A 354 11.21 10.40 -9.68
N SER A 355 12.28 11.09 -10.15
CA SER A 355 13.02 10.70 -11.36
C SER A 355 14.53 10.78 -11.14
N ARG A 356 15.28 9.98 -11.91
CA ARG A 356 16.75 9.99 -11.87
C ARG A 356 17.35 11.32 -12.29
N GLU A 357 16.69 12.05 -13.16
CA GLU A 357 17.14 13.35 -13.68
C GLU A 357 17.18 14.43 -12.58
N THR A 358 16.31 14.31 -11.57
CA THR A 358 16.19 15.29 -10.49
C THR A 358 16.88 14.84 -9.20
N ILE A 359 17.62 13.74 -9.20
CA ILE A 359 18.29 13.19 -8.00
C ILE A 359 19.28 14.18 -7.38
N GLN A 360 20.00 14.95 -8.22
CA GLN A 360 20.97 15.95 -7.71
C GLN A 360 20.29 17.07 -6.93
N LYS A 361 19.10 17.49 -7.37
CA LYS A 361 18.28 18.47 -6.63
C LYS A 361 17.82 17.91 -5.29
N ALA A 362 17.45 16.62 -5.25
CA ALA A 362 17.08 15.95 -4.00
C ALA A 362 18.24 15.86 -3.02
N ILE A 363 19.45 15.50 -3.49
CA ILE A 363 20.67 15.48 -2.68
C ILE A 363 20.92 16.85 -2.04
N THR A 364 20.82 17.92 -2.84
CA THR A 364 20.98 19.30 -2.35
C THR A 364 19.92 19.66 -1.32
N GLY A 365 18.66 19.31 -1.54
CA GLY A 365 17.56 19.58 -0.60
C GLY A 365 17.73 18.85 0.73
N TYR A 366 18.03 17.53 0.70
CA TYR A 366 18.31 16.76 1.91
C TYR A 366 19.51 17.30 2.67
N LYS A 367 20.60 17.62 1.97
CA LYS A 367 21.78 18.22 2.59
C LYS A 367 21.46 19.53 3.28
N GLU A 368 20.72 20.43 2.63
CA GLU A 368 20.38 21.76 3.18
C GLU A 368 19.56 21.66 4.46
N ILE A 369 18.47 20.88 4.48
CA ILE A 369 17.63 20.79 5.67
C ILE A 369 18.38 20.15 6.84
N ASN A 370 19.21 19.12 6.59
CA ASN A 370 19.98 18.45 7.63
C ASN A 370 21.11 19.36 8.16
N LEU A 371 21.78 20.11 7.29
CA LEU A 371 22.73 21.14 7.69
C LEU A 371 22.10 22.18 8.62
N ARG A 372 20.90 22.69 8.27
CA ARG A 372 20.19 23.67 9.09
C ARG A 372 19.73 23.07 10.42
N GLY A 373 19.20 21.84 10.40
CA GLY A 373 18.83 21.12 11.60
C GLY A 373 20.02 20.96 12.57
N MET A 374 21.19 20.52 12.07
CA MET A 374 22.39 20.38 12.90
C MET A 374 22.87 21.71 13.51
N LYS A 375 22.67 22.83 12.82
CA LYS A 375 23.02 24.17 13.35
C LYS A 375 22.11 24.64 14.48
N LEU A 376 20.90 24.09 14.59
CA LEU A 376 19.96 24.39 15.69
C LEU A 376 20.24 23.57 16.93
N LEU A 377 21.05 22.51 16.83
CA LEU A 377 21.29 21.62 17.96
C LEU A 377 22.37 22.16 18.91
N ARG A 378 22.07 22.11 20.20
CA ARG A 378 23.11 22.23 21.23
C ARG A 378 24.15 21.10 21.06
N PRO A 379 25.41 21.28 21.48
CA PRO A 379 26.36 20.16 21.52
C PRO A 379 25.80 18.98 22.33
N GLY A 380 25.84 17.78 21.78
CA GLY A 380 25.23 16.57 22.37
C GLY A 380 23.73 16.40 22.08
N GLY A 381 23.10 17.31 21.32
CA GLY A 381 21.72 17.17 20.86
C GLY A 381 21.55 16.17 19.74
N PHE A 382 20.31 15.79 19.40
CA PHE A 382 20.01 14.73 18.46
C PHE A 382 19.32 15.25 17.20
N LEU A 383 19.82 14.81 16.05
CA LEU A 383 19.11 14.94 14.77
C LEU A 383 18.41 13.63 14.46
N VAL A 384 17.09 13.70 14.26
CA VAL A 384 16.24 12.63 13.71
C VAL A 384 15.91 13.03 12.28
N THR A 385 16.24 12.21 11.32
CA THR A 385 16.01 12.54 9.90
C THR A 385 15.64 11.32 9.09
N SER A 386 14.77 11.51 8.09
CA SER A 386 14.32 10.43 7.22
C SER A 386 14.34 10.79 5.73
N SER A 387 14.25 9.78 4.89
CA SER A 387 14.05 9.91 3.46
C SER A 387 13.19 8.74 2.94
N CYS A 388 12.02 9.07 2.37
CA CYS A 388 11.15 8.10 1.70
C CYS A 388 11.42 8.00 0.18
N THR A 389 12.48 8.62 -0.32
CA THR A 389 12.83 8.61 -1.75
C THR A 389 13.53 7.30 -2.12
N SER A 390 12.88 6.43 -2.89
CA SER A 390 13.45 5.13 -3.32
C SER A 390 14.72 5.25 -4.16
N LEU A 391 14.88 6.35 -4.90
CA LEU A 391 16.09 6.63 -5.70
C LEU A 391 17.32 7.04 -4.88
N VAL A 392 17.13 7.38 -3.60
CA VAL A 392 18.23 7.65 -2.65
C VAL A 392 18.47 6.35 -1.88
N SER A 393 19.58 5.66 -2.20
CA SER A 393 19.95 4.43 -1.49
C SER A 393 20.30 4.73 -0.02
N PRO A 394 20.33 3.72 0.87
CA PRO A 394 20.81 3.88 2.24
C PRO A 394 22.20 4.50 2.32
N GLU A 395 23.13 4.06 1.49
CA GLU A 395 24.52 4.55 1.44
C GLU A 395 24.57 6.02 1.00
N LEU A 396 23.80 6.36 -0.05
CA LEU A 396 23.74 7.75 -0.53
C LEU A 396 23.09 8.66 0.52
N PHE A 397 22.09 8.18 1.25
CA PHE A 397 21.47 8.96 2.33
C PHE A 397 22.48 9.27 3.44
N LEU A 398 23.25 8.27 3.90
CA LEU A 398 24.30 8.47 4.90
C LEU A 398 25.38 9.45 4.40
N GLN A 399 25.81 9.34 3.15
CA GLN A 399 26.76 10.29 2.54
C GLN A 399 26.23 11.74 2.54
N ILE A 400 24.93 11.92 2.29
CA ILE A 400 24.30 13.26 2.33
C ILE A 400 24.37 13.83 3.76
N ILE A 401 24.11 13.01 4.78
CA ILE A 401 24.17 13.41 6.18
C ILE A 401 25.61 13.76 6.59
N ASP A 402 26.60 12.98 6.16
CA ASP A 402 28.02 13.25 6.38
C ASP A 402 28.45 14.59 5.74
N MET A 403 27.99 14.86 4.51
CA MET A 403 28.23 16.15 3.85
C MET A 403 27.60 17.32 4.63
N ALA A 404 26.39 17.14 5.14
CA ALA A 404 25.70 18.16 5.94
C ALA A 404 26.44 18.42 7.26
N ALA A 405 26.91 17.37 7.94
CA ALA A 405 27.69 17.48 9.18
C ALA A 405 29.03 18.22 8.97
N LYS A 406 29.72 17.89 7.88
CA LYS A 406 30.98 18.59 7.49
C LYS A 406 30.74 20.08 7.28
N ASP A 407 29.70 20.46 6.55
CA ASP A 407 29.37 21.87 6.28
C ASP A 407 28.85 22.60 7.54
N ALA A 408 28.20 21.85 8.46
CA ALA A 408 27.80 22.37 9.76
C ALA A 408 29.03 22.55 10.71
N ARG A 409 30.18 21.98 10.36
CA ARG A 409 31.38 21.87 11.22
C ARG A 409 31.10 21.11 12.52
N ARG A 410 30.29 20.05 12.42
CA ARG A 410 29.87 19.20 13.54
C ARG A 410 30.34 17.77 13.33
N LYS A 411 30.69 17.11 14.43
CA LYS A 411 30.86 15.65 14.45
C LYS A 411 29.54 14.99 14.76
N ILE A 412 29.29 13.85 14.15
CA ILE A 412 28.06 13.08 14.38
C ILE A 412 28.42 11.67 14.85
N ARG A 413 27.58 11.14 15.73
CA ARG A 413 27.62 9.75 16.18
C ARG A 413 26.30 9.09 15.87
N GLN A 414 26.31 8.03 15.06
CA GLN A 414 25.11 7.27 14.73
C GLN A 414 24.58 6.57 15.97
N VAL A 415 23.30 6.74 16.26
CA VAL A 415 22.56 6.10 17.36
C VAL A 415 21.65 5.02 16.82
N VAL A 416 20.87 5.35 15.80
CA VAL A 416 19.90 4.44 15.16
C VAL A 416 20.00 4.59 13.65
N PHE A 417 19.92 3.47 12.94
CA PHE A 417 19.61 3.44 11.50
C PHE A 417 18.55 2.37 11.27
N GLN A 418 17.39 2.79 10.81
CA GLN A 418 16.23 1.92 10.58
C GLN A 418 15.62 2.17 9.19
N THR A 419 14.67 1.34 8.84
CA THR A 419 13.90 1.43 7.59
C THR A 419 12.42 1.60 7.91
N GLN A 420 11.54 1.23 7.01
CA GLN A 420 10.10 1.16 7.26
C GLN A 420 9.76 0.10 8.33
N SER A 421 8.65 0.31 9.02
CA SER A 421 8.13 -0.63 10.03
C SER A 421 7.92 -2.03 9.46
N SER A 422 8.00 -3.06 10.30
CA SER A 422 8.05 -4.47 9.86
C SER A 422 6.76 -4.97 9.20
N ASP A 423 5.65 -4.25 9.30
CA ASP A 423 4.44 -4.47 8.51
C ASP A 423 4.60 -4.10 7.03
N HIS A 424 5.68 -3.42 6.67
CA HIS A 424 6.13 -3.15 5.30
C HIS A 424 7.39 -4.00 5.01
N PRO A 425 7.25 -5.32 4.78
CA PRO A 425 8.40 -6.22 4.71
C PRO A 425 9.36 -5.86 3.58
N ILE A 426 10.65 -6.14 3.82
CA ILE A 426 11.72 -5.97 2.84
C ILE A 426 12.17 -7.34 2.38
N ILE A 427 12.04 -7.61 1.09
CA ILE A 427 12.56 -8.84 0.48
C ILE A 427 13.96 -8.58 -0.04
N ARG A 428 14.95 -9.31 0.49
CA ARG A 428 16.33 -9.20 0.04
C ARG A 428 16.45 -9.58 -1.44
N GLY A 429 17.10 -8.71 -2.22
CA GLY A 429 17.22 -8.87 -3.67
C GLY A 429 16.08 -8.26 -4.49
N ILE A 430 15.04 -7.68 -3.84
CA ILE A 430 13.98 -6.90 -4.49
C ILE A 430 14.04 -5.48 -3.95
N GLU A 431 14.85 -4.62 -4.59
CA GLU A 431 15.15 -3.26 -4.13
C GLU A 431 13.90 -2.40 -3.93
N ASN A 432 12.87 -2.57 -4.75
CA ASN A 432 11.63 -1.79 -4.68
C ASN A 432 10.83 -1.99 -3.40
N THR A 433 11.17 -3.00 -2.59
CA THR A 433 10.52 -3.25 -1.29
C THR A 433 11.17 -2.45 -0.15
N GLN A 434 12.31 -1.80 -0.39
CA GLN A 434 12.98 -0.93 0.58
C GLN A 434 13.01 0.51 0.06
N TYR A 435 12.35 1.43 0.74
CA TYR A 435 12.26 2.83 0.29
C TYR A 435 12.50 3.85 1.41
N LEU A 436 12.25 3.50 2.67
CA LEU A 436 12.40 4.40 3.79
C LEU A 436 13.79 4.22 4.45
N LYS A 437 14.43 5.32 4.76
CA LYS A 437 15.63 5.42 5.59
C LYS A 437 15.33 6.35 6.73
N PHE A 438 15.61 5.92 7.94
CA PHE A 438 15.43 6.68 9.17
C PHE A 438 16.73 6.63 9.98
N LEU A 439 17.19 7.78 10.41
CA LEU A 439 18.47 7.93 11.08
C LEU A 439 18.33 8.82 12.31
N ILE A 440 18.91 8.40 13.42
CA ILE A 440 19.16 9.24 14.59
C ILE A 440 20.66 9.37 14.77
N VAL A 441 21.16 10.60 14.85
CA VAL A 441 22.54 10.92 15.18
C VAL A 441 22.63 11.90 16.34
N GLU A 442 23.58 11.67 17.25
CA GLU A 442 24.03 12.66 18.21
C GLU A 442 24.97 13.63 17.49
N VAL A 443 24.79 14.94 17.71
CA VAL A 443 25.55 16.02 17.05
C VAL A 443 26.42 16.73 18.08
N GLN A 444 27.75 16.61 17.91
CA GLN A 444 28.77 17.15 18.82
C GLN A 444 29.36 18.44 18.29
#